data_4ce5c9d4a05a657702e7f7ea65581277
#
_entry.id   4ce5c9d4a05a657702e7f7ea65581277
#
_cell.length_a   1.000
_cell.length_b   1.000
_cell.length_c   1.000
_cell.angle_alpha   90.00
_cell.angle_beta   90.00
_cell.angle_gamma   90.00
#
_symmetry.space_group_name_H-M   'P 1'
#
loop_
_entity.id
_entity.type
_entity.pdbx_description
1 polymer ?
#
loop_
_entity_poly.entity_id
_entity_poly.type
_entity_poly.pdbx_seq_one_letter_code
_entity_poly.pdbx_strand_id
1 'polypeptide(L)'
;MSIQEKMKLFHDNPVVAWHEHISGLDLYKSDPAKVDAAVEVMDMYGIDKVVTSLPLAAERQCPPEHFREANNRTYETIVRHPGRLYGQAFVNPGYMRETLYELERCADLGFVGVKLYHQYYMDDPAQFQMIEKCIELNFPILMHSAKCTDWETNSVQPRLSNGVHMANAARRYPEATFIMGHIGGGGDWKWSIEAIQDSPNVVADIGGSVHDRPMIEESVKLLGADRMVFATDGPWASAIGKILGADISVEDKKTILAGGRLLKFLERTGK
;
A
#
# COMPACT_ATOMS: atom_id res chain seq x y z
N MET A 1 6.12 -29.84 -6.72
CA MET A 1 6.30 -29.24 -5.38
C MET A 1 4.93 -29.15 -4.73
N SER A 2 4.74 -29.70 -3.53
CA SER A 2 3.51 -29.63 -2.76
C SER A 2 3.26 -28.20 -2.28
N ILE A 3 2.02 -27.87 -1.88
CA ILE A 3 1.71 -26.54 -1.31
C ILE A 3 2.52 -26.29 -0.02
N GLN A 4 2.75 -27.32 0.79
CA GLN A 4 3.55 -27.23 2.00
C GLN A 4 5.03 -26.88 1.71
N GLU A 5 5.62 -27.45 0.66
CA GLU A 5 6.97 -27.08 0.22
C GLU A 5 7.03 -25.65 -0.29
N LYS A 6 6.00 -25.19 -1.02
CA LYS A 6 5.91 -23.81 -1.47
C LYS A 6 5.75 -22.82 -0.30
N MET A 7 4.99 -23.18 0.75
CA MET A 7 4.80 -22.34 1.93
C MET A 7 6.08 -22.13 2.75
N LYS A 8 7.09 -22.97 2.63
CA LYS A 8 8.41 -22.72 3.24
C LYS A 8 9.01 -21.40 2.79
N LEU A 9 8.67 -20.92 1.58
CA LEU A 9 9.11 -19.61 1.12
C LEU A 9 8.69 -18.48 2.09
N PHE A 10 7.49 -18.59 2.65
CA PHE A 10 6.97 -17.61 3.62
C PHE A 10 7.56 -17.83 5.02
N HIS A 11 7.62 -19.06 5.51
CA HIS A 11 8.08 -19.37 6.88
C HIS A 11 9.59 -19.24 7.08
N ASP A 12 10.37 -19.45 6.03
CA ASP A 12 11.83 -19.46 6.10
C ASP A 12 12.49 -18.12 5.68
N ASN A 13 11.70 -17.11 5.29
CA ASN A 13 12.19 -15.82 4.84
C ASN A 13 11.39 -14.67 5.46
N PRO A 14 11.97 -13.45 5.60
CA PRO A 14 11.23 -12.28 6.04
C PRO A 14 10.08 -11.95 5.08
N VAL A 15 8.89 -11.68 5.64
CA VAL A 15 7.69 -11.30 4.87
C VAL A 15 7.06 -10.03 5.43
N VAL A 16 6.97 -9.02 4.58
CA VAL A 16 6.34 -7.72 4.90
C VAL A 16 5.20 -7.44 3.92
N ALA A 17 3.98 -7.35 4.41
CA ALA A 17 2.84 -6.90 3.61
C ALA A 17 2.70 -5.37 3.72
N TRP A 18 2.91 -4.67 2.60
CA TRP A 18 2.96 -3.20 2.58
C TRP A 18 1.61 -2.51 2.41
N HIS A 19 0.54 -3.25 2.26
CA HIS A 19 -0.79 -2.72 2.05
C HIS A 19 -1.85 -3.66 2.63
N GLU A 20 -2.47 -3.22 3.71
CA GLU A 20 -3.57 -3.94 4.36
C GLU A 20 -4.49 -2.96 5.09
N HIS A 21 -5.69 -3.44 5.40
CA HIS A 21 -6.75 -2.69 6.09
C HIS A 21 -7.33 -3.51 7.25
N ILE A 22 -6.50 -3.81 8.26
CA ILE A 22 -6.88 -4.68 9.40
C ILE A 22 -8.13 -4.16 10.12
N SER A 23 -8.25 -2.85 10.31
CA SER A 23 -9.42 -2.23 10.97
C SER A 23 -10.56 -1.91 10.00
N GLY A 24 -10.45 -2.28 8.72
CA GLY A 24 -11.47 -2.04 7.69
C GLY A 24 -11.24 -0.79 6.85
N LEU A 25 -12.27 -0.37 6.11
CA LEU A 25 -12.28 0.75 5.16
C LEU A 25 -13.33 1.81 5.50
N ASP A 26 -14.00 1.68 6.62
CA ASP A 26 -15.13 2.51 7.03
C ASP A 26 -15.03 2.75 8.55
N LEU A 27 -15.06 4.01 8.95
CA LEU A 27 -14.92 4.40 10.35
C LEU A 27 -15.97 3.76 11.26
N TYR A 28 -17.20 3.64 10.76
CA TYR A 28 -18.33 3.09 11.52
C TYR A 28 -18.34 1.55 11.58
N LYS A 29 -17.58 0.91 10.72
CA LYS A 29 -17.45 -0.56 10.64
C LYS A 29 -16.08 -1.06 11.08
N SER A 30 -15.18 -0.16 11.48
CA SER A 30 -13.88 -0.55 12.00
C SER A 30 -14.05 -1.34 13.29
N ASP A 31 -13.29 -2.43 13.42
CA ASP A 31 -13.35 -3.33 14.56
C ASP A 31 -11.94 -3.64 15.07
N PRO A 32 -11.44 -2.88 16.04
CA PRO A 32 -10.13 -3.13 16.64
C PRO A 32 -10.00 -4.52 17.29
N ALA A 33 -11.13 -5.15 17.67
CA ALA A 33 -11.09 -6.49 18.25
C ALA A 33 -10.65 -7.58 17.26
N LYS A 34 -10.71 -7.30 15.96
CA LYS A 34 -10.21 -8.21 14.91
C LYS A 34 -8.70 -8.19 14.74
N VAL A 35 -8.00 -7.27 15.41
CA VAL A 35 -6.55 -7.12 15.26
C VAL A 35 -5.79 -8.36 15.71
N ASP A 36 -6.19 -8.97 16.84
CA ASP A 36 -5.55 -10.20 17.34
C ASP A 36 -5.73 -11.36 16.37
N ALA A 37 -6.96 -11.53 15.85
CA ALA A 37 -7.22 -12.55 14.83
C ALA A 37 -6.42 -12.34 13.54
N ALA A 38 -6.19 -11.09 13.15
CA ALA A 38 -5.34 -10.78 11.99
C ALA A 38 -3.89 -11.20 12.24
N VAL A 39 -3.36 -10.99 13.45
CA VAL A 39 -2.01 -11.43 13.82
C VAL A 39 -1.91 -12.96 13.87
N GLU A 40 -2.94 -13.66 14.34
CA GLU A 40 -3.00 -15.13 14.25
C GLU A 40 -2.94 -15.62 12.79
N VAL A 41 -3.61 -14.92 11.88
CA VAL A 41 -3.55 -15.21 10.42
C VAL A 41 -2.15 -14.92 9.87
N MET A 42 -1.49 -13.83 10.30
CA MET A 42 -0.10 -13.55 9.95
C MET A 42 0.81 -14.72 10.37
N ASP A 43 0.67 -15.21 11.59
CA ASP A 43 1.47 -16.33 12.10
C ASP A 43 1.21 -17.62 11.31
N MET A 44 -0.05 -17.90 10.98
CA MET A 44 -0.44 -19.05 10.17
C MET A 44 0.24 -19.05 8.79
N TYR A 45 0.37 -17.88 8.18
CA TYR A 45 0.93 -17.73 6.83
C TYR A 45 2.42 -17.39 6.80
N GLY A 46 3.07 -17.16 7.95
CA GLY A 46 4.46 -16.75 8.02
C GLY A 46 4.69 -15.30 7.55
N ILE A 47 3.76 -14.39 7.86
CA ILE A 47 3.89 -12.96 7.58
C ILE A 47 4.41 -12.27 8.84
N ASP A 48 5.61 -11.69 8.77
CA ASP A 48 6.25 -11.08 9.93
C ASP A 48 5.69 -9.71 10.27
N LYS A 49 5.45 -8.88 9.25
CA LYS A 49 5.04 -7.49 9.43
C LYS A 49 3.95 -7.10 8.44
N VAL A 50 3.04 -6.26 8.91
CA VAL A 50 1.99 -5.68 8.08
C VAL A 50 1.98 -4.16 8.25
N VAL A 51 1.92 -3.45 7.14
CA VAL A 51 1.67 -2.00 7.11
C VAL A 51 0.19 -1.80 6.80
N THR A 52 -0.53 -1.20 7.75
CA THR A 52 -2.00 -1.06 7.70
C THR A 52 -2.44 0.39 7.76
N SER A 53 -3.61 0.66 7.24
CA SER A 53 -4.29 1.95 7.32
C SER A 53 -5.80 1.76 7.39
N LEU A 54 -6.52 2.81 7.80
CA LEU A 54 -7.98 2.89 7.68
C LEU A 54 -8.34 4.03 6.72
N PRO A 55 -8.26 3.84 5.39
CA PRO A 55 -8.70 4.85 4.45
C PRO A 55 -10.22 4.84 4.38
N LEU A 56 -10.84 6.01 4.42
CA LEU A 56 -12.28 6.14 4.34
C LEU A 56 -12.72 6.10 2.88
N ALA A 57 -12.77 4.90 2.34
CA ALA A 57 -12.94 4.63 0.90
C ALA A 57 -14.24 5.22 0.31
N ALA A 58 -15.32 5.26 1.08
CA ALA A 58 -16.61 5.79 0.65
C ALA A 58 -16.72 7.33 0.79
N GLU A 59 -15.79 7.97 1.47
CA GLU A 59 -15.88 9.39 1.79
C GLU A 59 -15.12 10.26 0.79
N ARG A 60 -15.83 10.80 -0.20
CA ARG A 60 -15.21 11.66 -1.21
C ARG A 60 -14.63 12.96 -0.63
N GLN A 61 -15.27 13.55 0.36
CA GLN A 61 -14.86 14.81 0.97
C GLN A 61 -14.05 14.63 2.24
N CYS A 62 -14.18 13.52 2.93
CA CYS A 62 -13.48 13.15 4.15
C CYS A 62 -12.92 14.35 4.94
N PRO A 63 -13.71 14.98 5.83
CA PRO A 63 -13.30 16.17 6.56
C PRO A 63 -12.21 15.84 7.61
N PRO A 64 -11.51 16.85 8.16
CA PRO A 64 -10.35 16.64 9.04
C PRO A 64 -10.63 15.78 10.29
N GLU A 65 -11.81 15.93 10.89
CA GLU A 65 -12.22 15.13 12.05
C GLU A 65 -12.33 13.64 11.71
N HIS A 66 -12.76 13.30 10.49
CA HIS A 66 -12.89 11.90 10.06
C HIS A 66 -11.53 11.26 9.78
N PHE A 67 -10.66 11.92 9.02
CA PHE A 67 -9.34 11.30 8.77
C PHE A 67 -8.47 11.27 10.04
N ARG A 68 -8.65 12.23 10.96
CA ARG A 68 -7.98 12.17 12.26
C ARG A 68 -8.45 10.99 13.10
N GLU A 69 -9.77 10.74 13.13
CA GLU A 69 -10.31 9.57 13.84
C GLU A 69 -9.86 8.25 13.18
N ALA A 70 -9.82 8.19 11.86
CA ALA A 70 -9.29 7.04 11.15
C ALA A 70 -7.82 6.75 11.53
N ASN A 71 -7.00 7.79 11.65
CA ASN A 71 -5.61 7.67 12.12
C ASN A 71 -5.51 7.28 13.59
N ASN A 72 -6.41 7.76 14.46
CA ASN A 72 -6.49 7.30 15.84
C ASN A 72 -6.76 5.78 15.91
N ARG A 73 -7.70 5.27 15.11
CA ARG A 73 -8.00 3.84 15.01
C ARG A 73 -6.81 3.04 14.47
N THR A 74 -6.12 3.57 13.47
CA THR A 74 -4.90 2.96 12.96
C THR A 74 -3.82 2.91 14.05
N TYR A 75 -3.67 3.99 14.83
CA TYR A 75 -2.74 4.02 15.96
C TYR A 75 -3.08 2.97 17.03
N GLU A 76 -4.35 2.88 17.46
CA GLU A 76 -4.82 1.85 18.39
C GLU A 76 -4.48 0.44 17.89
N THR A 77 -4.60 0.21 16.57
CA THR A 77 -4.27 -1.06 15.92
C THR A 77 -2.77 -1.38 16.02
N ILE A 78 -1.90 -0.44 15.69
CA ILE A 78 -0.46 -0.71 15.63
C ILE A 78 0.20 -0.84 17.01
N VAL A 79 -0.28 -0.10 18.01
CA VAL A 79 0.27 -0.18 19.37
C VAL A 79 -0.12 -1.47 20.11
N ARG A 80 -1.12 -2.22 19.59
CA ARG A 80 -1.52 -3.49 20.15
C ARG A 80 -0.51 -4.61 19.89
N HIS A 81 0.17 -4.58 18.74
CA HIS A 81 1.23 -5.54 18.37
C HIS A 81 2.48 -4.82 17.85
N PRO A 82 3.26 -4.17 18.75
CA PRO A 82 4.46 -3.44 18.36
C PRO A 82 5.47 -4.35 17.63
N GLY A 83 6.07 -3.83 16.56
CA GLY A 83 7.02 -4.59 15.75
C GLY A 83 6.41 -5.56 14.75
N ARG A 84 5.09 -5.83 14.84
CA ARG A 84 4.32 -6.62 13.87
C ARG A 84 3.48 -5.74 12.96
N LEU A 85 2.84 -4.72 13.52
CA LEU A 85 1.94 -3.81 12.80
C LEU A 85 2.53 -2.41 12.74
N TYR A 86 2.43 -1.79 11.57
CA TYR A 86 2.90 -0.44 11.27
C TYR A 86 1.79 0.35 10.60
N GLY A 87 1.71 1.66 10.88
CA GLY A 87 0.62 2.52 10.39
C GLY A 87 1.00 3.37 9.19
N GLN A 88 0.09 3.51 8.22
CA GLN A 88 0.10 4.59 7.24
C GLN A 88 -1.03 5.57 7.57
N ALA A 89 -0.71 6.86 7.59
CA ALA A 89 -1.69 7.91 7.82
C ALA A 89 -2.63 8.04 6.63
N PHE A 90 -3.93 8.20 6.88
CA PHE A 90 -4.88 8.60 5.86
C PHE A 90 -5.16 10.10 6.00
N VAL A 91 -5.10 10.85 4.92
CA VAL A 91 -5.35 12.30 4.89
C VAL A 91 -6.09 12.71 3.62
N ASN A 92 -6.66 13.92 3.64
CA ASN A 92 -7.31 14.50 2.48
C ASN A 92 -6.69 15.87 2.12
N PRO A 93 -5.91 15.95 1.02
CA PRO A 93 -5.25 17.17 0.58
C PRO A 93 -6.18 18.37 0.31
N GLY A 94 -7.48 18.14 0.19
CA GLY A 94 -8.48 19.21 0.12
C GLY A 94 -8.58 20.10 1.37
N TYR A 95 -8.02 19.61 2.50
CA TYR A 95 -7.86 20.31 3.77
C TYR A 95 -6.37 20.43 4.11
N MET A 96 -5.62 21.12 3.27
CA MET A 96 -4.15 21.08 3.26
C MET A 96 -3.53 21.42 4.63
N ARG A 97 -3.97 22.48 5.30
CA ARG A 97 -3.42 22.84 6.61
C ARG A 97 -3.57 21.72 7.63
N GLU A 98 -4.75 21.14 7.71
CA GLU A 98 -5.07 20.04 8.62
C GLU A 98 -4.34 18.75 8.21
N THR A 99 -4.18 18.52 6.91
CA THR A 99 -3.38 17.41 6.35
C THR A 99 -1.92 17.50 6.78
N LEU A 100 -1.26 18.65 6.65
CA LEU A 100 0.14 18.83 7.02
C LEU A 100 0.33 18.62 8.54
N TYR A 101 -0.55 19.19 9.35
CA TYR A 101 -0.52 19.01 10.81
C TYR A 101 -0.72 17.53 11.21
N GLU A 102 -1.65 16.84 10.56
CA GLU A 102 -1.95 15.44 10.85
C GLU A 102 -0.80 14.50 10.44
N LEU A 103 -0.10 14.80 9.34
CA LEU A 103 1.08 14.04 8.93
C LEU A 103 2.21 14.16 9.97
N GLU A 104 2.48 15.37 10.50
CA GLU A 104 3.45 15.56 11.58
C GLU A 104 3.05 14.78 12.84
N ARG A 105 1.78 14.89 13.25
CA ARG A 105 1.26 14.13 14.39
C ARG A 105 1.42 12.61 14.20
N CYS A 106 1.11 12.11 13.04
CA CYS A 106 1.27 10.67 12.75
C CYS A 106 2.74 10.26 12.73
N ALA A 107 3.65 11.11 12.25
CA ALA A 107 5.08 10.85 12.33
C ALA A 107 5.57 10.73 13.78
N ASP A 108 5.11 11.62 14.66
CA ASP A 108 5.43 11.59 16.10
C ASP A 108 4.86 10.33 16.79
N LEU A 109 3.73 9.81 16.30
CA LEU A 109 3.11 8.56 16.75
C LEU A 109 3.77 7.29 16.17
N GLY A 110 4.79 7.42 15.32
CA GLY A 110 5.53 6.29 14.76
C GLY A 110 4.92 5.67 13.49
N PHE A 111 4.07 6.39 12.79
CA PHE A 111 3.61 5.98 11.47
C PHE A 111 4.77 5.96 10.47
N VAL A 112 4.66 5.14 9.44
CA VAL A 112 5.75 4.86 8.49
C VAL A 112 5.47 5.33 7.06
N GLY A 113 4.35 5.98 6.82
CA GLY A 113 3.95 6.44 5.49
C GLY A 113 2.55 7.01 5.47
N VAL A 114 2.05 7.25 4.27
CA VAL A 114 0.71 7.76 4.04
C VAL A 114 -0.04 6.89 3.02
N LYS A 115 -1.32 6.65 3.26
CA LYS A 115 -2.27 6.02 2.34
C LYS A 115 -3.20 7.07 1.79
N LEU A 116 -3.34 7.15 0.47
CA LEU A 116 -4.28 8.01 -0.22
C LEU A 116 -5.32 7.17 -0.98
N TYR A 117 -6.45 7.78 -1.25
CA TYR A 117 -7.53 7.13 -1.99
C TYR A 117 -7.91 7.98 -3.23
N HIS A 118 -9.16 8.11 -3.58
CA HIS A 118 -9.63 8.74 -4.80
C HIS A 118 -10.13 10.20 -4.63
N GLN A 119 -9.73 10.91 -3.56
CA GLN A 119 -10.10 12.32 -3.36
C GLN A 119 -9.50 13.22 -4.45
N TYR A 120 -8.25 12.97 -4.82
CA TYR A 120 -7.52 13.66 -5.88
C TYR A 120 -6.67 12.67 -6.67
N TYR A 121 -6.40 12.95 -7.95
CA TYR A 121 -5.37 12.23 -8.68
C TYR A 121 -3.99 12.46 -8.07
N MET A 122 -3.07 11.50 -8.22
CA MET A 122 -1.74 11.62 -7.61
C MET A 122 -0.94 12.81 -8.14
N ASP A 123 -1.15 13.19 -9.40
CA ASP A 123 -0.52 14.33 -10.06
C ASP A 123 -1.32 15.64 -9.99
N ASP A 124 -2.43 15.66 -9.25
CA ASP A 124 -3.22 16.88 -9.03
C ASP A 124 -2.42 17.89 -8.19
N PRO A 125 -2.43 19.20 -8.56
CA PRO A 125 -1.76 20.24 -7.77
C PRO A 125 -2.17 20.29 -6.29
N ALA A 126 -3.38 19.84 -5.94
CA ALA A 126 -3.81 19.70 -4.56
C ALA A 126 -2.94 18.75 -3.72
N GLN A 127 -2.19 17.83 -4.35
CA GLN A 127 -1.29 16.90 -3.67
C GLN A 127 0.09 17.49 -3.36
N PHE A 128 0.51 18.57 -4.01
CA PHE A 128 1.92 18.98 -4.04
C PHE A 128 2.51 19.26 -2.66
N GLN A 129 1.87 20.09 -1.86
CA GLN A 129 2.38 20.39 -0.51
C GLN A 129 2.37 19.17 0.41
N MET A 130 1.40 18.28 0.25
CA MET A 130 1.36 17.01 0.97
C MET A 130 2.53 16.10 0.55
N ILE A 131 2.85 16.02 -0.75
CA ILE A 131 4.01 15.25 -1.24
C ILE A 131 5.31 15.83 -0.68
N GLU A 132 5.47 17.16 -0.69
CA GLU A 132 6.63 17.85 -0.13
C GLU A 132 6.79 17.54 1.38
N LYS A 133 5.70 17.55 2.14
CA LYS A 133 5.70 17.14 3.55
C LYS A 133 6.08 15.66 3.71
N CYS A 134 5.60 14.77 2.85
CA CYS A 134 6.00 13.36 2.89
C CYS A 134 7.50 13.16 2.58
N ILE A 135 8.09 13.97 1.69
CA ILE A 135 9.55 13.97 1.46
C ILE A 135 10.28 14.38 2.74
N GLU A 136 9.87 15.49 3.36
CA GLU A 136 10.44 16.00 4.62
C GLU A 136 10.39 14.95 5.74
N LEU A 137 9.25 14.29 5.91
CA LEU A 137 9.04 13.24 6.90
C LEU A 137 9.65 11.89 6.49
N ASN A 138 10.14 11.78 5.23
CA ASN A 138 10.57 10.53 4.61
C ASN A 138 9.49 9.43 4.67
N PHE A 139 8.29 9.80 4.31
CA PHE A 139 7.13 8.91 4.21
C PHE A 139 6.92 8.43 2.77
N PRO A 140 6.89 7.12 2.50
CA PRO A 140 6.39 6.60 1.24
C PRO A 140 4.88 6.87 1.13
N ILE A 141 4.42 7.10 -0.10
CA ILE A 141 3.05 7.49 -0.42
C ILE A 141 2.38 6.34 -1.16
N LEU A 142 1.50 5.61 -0.48
CA LEU A 142 0.67 4.57 -1.08
C LEU A 142 -0.61 5.19 -1.62
N MET A 143 -0.77 5.15 -2.95
CA MET A 143 -1.99 5.57 -3.63
C MET A 143 -2.84 4.36 -4.00
N HIS A 144 -4.13 4.40 -3.67
CA HIS A 144 -5.11 3.47 -4.25
C HIS A 144 -5.20 3.71 -5.75
N SER A 145 -4.76 2.73 -6.54
CA SER A 145 -4.53 2.92 -7.97
C SER A 145 -5.23 1.85 -8.80
N ALA A 146 -5.83 2.25 -9.89
CA ALA A 146 -6.32 1.36 -10.92
C ALA A 146 -6.58 2.12 -12.23
N LYS A 147 -6.67 1.40 -13.32
CA LYS A 147 -7.27 1.89 -14.55
C LYS A 147 -8.57 1.13 -14.80
N CYS A 148 -9.65 1.60 -14.20
CA CYS A 148 -10.98 1.02 -14.37
C CYS A 148 -11.66 1.56 -15.63
N THR A 149 -12.22 0.67 -16.40
CA THR A 149 -13.01 1.00 -17.60
C THR A 149 -14.51 0.79 -17.38
N ASP A 150 -14.88 0.13 -16.27
CA ASP A 150 -16.27 -0.08 -15.92
C ASP A 150 -16.91 1.18 -15.33
N TRP A 151 -18.18 1.38 -15.65
CA TRP A 151 -18.94 2.55 -15.24
C TRP A 151 -19.21 2.56 -13.72
N GLU A 152 -19.44 1.41 -13.13
CA GLU A 152 -19.80 1.31 -11.70
C GLU A 152 -18.64 1.80 -10.83
N THR A 153 -17.43 1.29 -11.03
CA THR A 153 -16.25 1.74 -10.31
C THR A 153 -15.96 3.21 -10.55
N ASN A 154 -16.00 3.68 -11.79
CA ASN A 154 -15.75 5.08 -12.11
C ASN A 154 -16.80 6.04 -11.52
N SER A 155 -18.03 5.59 -11.30
CA SER A 155 -19.08 6.40 -10.68
C SER A 155 -18.85 6.64 -9.18
N VAL A 156 -18.28 5.67 -8.47
CA VAL A 156 -18.01 5.75 -7.02
C VAL A 156 -16.58 6.21 -6.71
N GLN A 157 -15.64 6.01 -7.65
CA GLN A 157 -14.22 6.40 -7.53
C GLN A 157 -13.78 7.25 -8.74
N PRO A 158 -14.35 8.44 -8.94
CA PRO A 158 -14.18 9.21 -10.18
C PRO A 158 -12.77 9.77 -10.40
N ARG A 159 -11.92 9.81 -9.37
CA ARG A 159 -10.54 10.29 -9.44
C ARG A 159 -9.55 9.18 -9.09
N LEU A 160 -9.81 7.99 -9.59
CA LEU A 160 -8.92 6.86 -9.39
C LEU A 160 -7.61 7.08 -10.15
N SER A 161 -6.51 7.15 -9.42
CA SER A 161 -5.18 7.29 -10.01
C SER A 161 -4.79 6.01 -10.76
N ASN A 162 -3.97 6.15 -11.79
CA ASN A 162 -3.39 5.03 -12.54
C ASN A 162 -1.90 5.27 -12.77
N GLY A 163 -1.24 4.36 -13.49
CA GLY A 163 0.21 4.45 -13.75
C GLY A 163 0.67 5.77 -14.37
N VAL A 164 -0.17 6.42 -15.19
CA VAL A 164 0.19 7.72 -15.81
C VAL A 164 0.25 8.83 -14.75
N HIS A 165 -0.75 8.91 -13.85
CA HIS A 165 -0.76 9.89 -12.76
C HIS A 165 0.42 9.63 -11.79
N MET A 166 0.74 8.36 -11.51
CA MET A 166 1.90 8.00 -10.70
C MET A 166 3.21 8.44 -11.35
N ALA A 167 3.40 8.19 -12.65
CA ALA A 167 4.59 8.60 -13.40
C ALA A 167 4.75 10.12 -13.48
N ASN A 168 3.65 10.86 -13.64
CA ASN A 168 3.68 12.33 -13.65
C ASN A 168 4.12 12.90 -12.30
N ALA A 169 3.56 12.39 -11.20
CA ALA A 169 3.96 12.78 -9.84
C ALA A 169 5.42 12.41 -9.56
N ALA A 170 5.82 11.20 -9.94
CA ALA A 170 7.19 10.70 -9.74
C ALA A 170 8.25 11.52 -10.49
N ARG A 171 7.95 11.98 -11.70
CA ARG A 171 8.82 12.85 -12.48
C ARG A 171 8.96 14.24 -11.86
N ARG A 172 7.88 14.73 -11.26
CA ARG A 172 7.89 16.05 -10.59
C ARG A 172 8.64 16.01 -9.27
N TYR A 173 8.56 14.91 -8.54
CA TYR A 173 9.13 14.72 -7.21
C TYR A 173 10.02 13.47 -7.18
N PRO A 174 11.23 13.53 -7.78
CA PRO A 174 12.13 12.38 -7.85
C PRO A 174 12.65 11.92 -6.48
N GLU A 175 12.57 12.78 -5.44
CA GLU A 175 12.96 12.46 -4.06
C GLU A 175 11.85 11.67 -3.31
N ALA A 176 10.60 11.79 -3.74
CA ALA A 176 9.50 11.07 -3.12
C ALA A 176 9.54 9.58 -3.48
N THR A 177 9.09 8.73 -2.58
CA THR A 177 8.83 7.31 -2.85
C THR A 177 7.33 7.09 -2.97
N PHE A 178 6.89 6.65 -4.14
CA PHE A 178 5.48 6.33 -4.41
C PHE A 178 5.27 4.82 -4.43
N ILE A 179 4.12 4.38 -3.91
CA ILE A 179 3.64 3.00 -4.01
C ILE A 179 2.36 3.02 -4.82
N MET A 180 2.40 2.41 -5.99
CA MET A 180 1.21 2.18 -6.80
C MET A 180 0.48 0.96 -6.24
N GLY A 181 -0.61 1.21 -5.53
CA GLY A 181 -1.40 0.17 -4.87
C GLY A 181 -2.02 -0.78 -5.88
N HIS A 182 -1.97 -2.08 -5.57
CA HIS A 182 -2.57 -3.19 -6.30
C HIS A 182 -2.55 -3.04 -7.83
N ILE A 183 -1.40 -3.37 -8.45
CA ILE A 183 -1.19 -3.27 -9.91
C ILE A 183 -2.30 -3.90 -10.74
N GLY A 184 -3.01 -4.86 -10.19
CA GLY A 184 -4.15 -5.50 -10.81
C GLY A 184 -5.51 -4.91 -10.46
N GLY A 185 -5.58 -3.74 -9.82
CA GLY A 185 -6.85 -3.07 -9.56
C GLY A 185 -7.53 -2.67 -10.88
N GLY A 186 -8.75 -3.16 -11.12
CA GLY A 186 -9.53 -2.82 -12.30
C GLY A 186 -9.15 -3.53 -13.61
N GLY A 187 -8.20 -4.47 -13.59
CA GLY A 187 -7.90 -5.34 -14.73
C GLY A 187 -6.92 -4.79 -15.77
N ASP A 188 -6.51 -3.54 -15.67
CA ASP A 188 -5.63 -2.87 -16.67
C ASP A 188 -4.18 -2.72 -16.19
N TRP A 189 -3.68 -3.74 -15.51
CA TRP A 189 -2.37 -3.75 -14.84
C TRP A 189 -1.21 -3.52 -15.82
N LYS A 190 -1.26 -4.10 -17.01
CA LYS A 190 -0.18 -4.01 -18.00
C LYS A 190 0.11 -2.57 -18.38
N TRP A 191 -0.93 -1.82 -18.66
CA TRP A 191 -0.80 -0.40 -18.99
C TRP A 191 -0.26 0.44 -17.83
N SER A 192 -0.63 0.07 -16.62
CA SER A 192 -0.15 0.76 -15.42
C SER A 192 1.33 0.50 -15.16
N ILE A 193 1.83 -0.73 -15.33
CA ILE A 193 3.27 -1.01 -15.15
C ILE A 193 4.12 -0.43 -16.30
N GLU A 194 3.61 -0.44 -17.54
CA GLU A 194 4.27 0.21 -18.67
C GLU A 194 4.43 1.72 -18.44
N ALA A 195 3.41 2.37 -17.88
CA ALA A 195 3.44 3.81 -17.62
C ALA A 195 4.50 4.21 -16.56
N ILE A 196 4.81 3.35 -15.59
CA ILE A 196 5.77 3.63 -14.52
C ILE A 196 7.16 3.05 -14.76
N GLN A 197 7.42 2.39 -15.90
CA GLN A 197 8.69 1.70 -16.13
C GLN A 197 9.91 2.63 -15.96
N ASP A 198 9.82 3.85 -16.46
CA ASP A 198 10.88 4.86 -16.39
C ASP A 198 10.81 5.76 -15.13
N SER A 199 10.02 5.37 -14.14
CA SER A 199 9.86 6.10 -12.87
C SER A 199 10.49 5.31 -11.72
N PRO A 200 11.81 5.39 -11.49
CA PRO A 200 12.51 4.52 -10.54
C PRO A 200 12.09 4.70 -9.08
N ASN A 201 11.43 5.79 -8.74
CA ASN A 201 10.89 6.10 -7.41
C ASN A 201 9.43 5.64 -7.23
N VAL A 202 8.87 4.90 -8.19
CA VAL A 202 7.57 4.22 -8.04
C VAL A 202 7.79 2.73 -7.81
N VAL A 203 7.21 2.22 -6.74
CA VAL A 203 7.13 0.80 -6.39
C VAL A 203 5.70 0.33 -6.64
N ALA A 204 5.52 -0.90 -7.11
CA ALA A 204 4.20 -1.48 -7.34
C ALA A 204 3.89 -2.58 -6.33
N ASP A 205 2.72 -2.55 -5.69
CA ASP A 205 2.28 -3.66 -4.84
C ASP A 205 1.42 -4.67 -5.62
N ILE A 206 1.50 -5.94 -5.20
CA ILE A 206 0.80 -7.05 -5.83
C ILE A 206 -0.56 -7.38 -5.22
N GLY A 207 -1.05 -6.54 -4.30
CA GLY A 207 -2.35 -6.70 -3.64
C GLY A 207 -3.53 -6.68 -4.62
N GLY A 208 -4.73 -6.63 -4.06
CA GLY A 208 -5.98 -6.51 -4.83
C GLY A 208 -6.49 -7.82 -5.44
N SER A 209 -7.58 -7.72 -6.19
CA SER A 209 -8.42 -8.85 -6.59
C SER A 209 -8.10 -9.45 -7.97
N VAL A 210 -7.25 -8.82 -8.77
CA VAL A 210 -6.89 -9.33 -10.11
C VAL A 210 -5.84 -10.44 -10.00
N HIS A 211 -6.05 -11.51 -10.76
CA HIS A 211 -5.28 -12.76 -10.69
C HIS A 211 -4.74 -13.18 -12.06
N ASP A 212 -4.49 -12.25 -12.96
CA ASP A 212 -3.93 -12.55 -14.27
C ASP A 212 -2.55 -13.20 -14.10
N ARG A 213 -2.40 -14.38 -14.70
CA ARG A 213 -1.21 -15.19 -14.50
C ARG A 213 0.11 -14.49 -14.85
N PRO A 214 0.24 -13.75 -15.99
CA PRO A 214 1.50 -13.13 -16.36
C PRO A 214 1.79 -11.80 -15.63
N MET A 215 0.89 -11.34 -14.74
CA MET A 215 0.99 -10.02 -14.13
C MET A 215 2.28 -9.83 -13.33
N ILE A 216 2.65 -10.78 -12.50
CA ILE A 216 3.87 -10.66 -11.68
C ILE A 216 5.10 -10.86 -12.54
N GLU A 217 5.10 -11.85 -13.43
CA GLU A 217 6.20 -12.16 -14.34
C GLU A 217 6.55 -10.96 -15.24
N GLU A 218 5.56 -10.37 -15.89
CA GLU A 218 5.76 -9.19 -16.76
C GLU A 218 6.17 -7.97 -15.94
N SER A 219 5.60 -7.78 -14.74
CA SER A 219 5.97 -6.67 -13.86
C SER A 219 7.42 -6.78 -13.39
N VAL A 220 7.86 -7.96 -12.96
CA VAL A 220 9.26 -8.20 -12.57
C VAL A 220 10.20 -8.00 -13.75
N LYS A 221 9.83 -8.47 -14.94
CA LYS A 221 10.63 -8.27 -16.16
C LYS A 221 10.82 -6.79 -16.50
N LEU A 222 9.79 -5.97 -16.29
CA LEU A 222 9.77 -4.56 -16.68
C LEU A 222 10.34 -3.65 -15.61
N LEU A 223 10.00 -3.90 -14.35
CA LEU A 223 10.34 -3.02 -13.23
C LEU A 223 11.53 -3.52 -12.40
N GLY A 224 11.79 -4.83 -12.40
CA GLY A 224 12.68 -5.50 -11.45
C GLY A 224 11.96 -5.86 -10.15
N ALA A 225 12.37 -6.94 -9.50
CA ALA A 225 11.74 -7.45 -8.27
C ALA A 225 11.88 -6.47 -7.08
N ASP A 226 12.92 -5.66 -7.05
CA ASP A 226 13.17 -4.66 -6.00
C ASP A 226 12.18 -3.46 -6.04
N ARG A 227 11.49 -3.27 -7.17
CA ARG A 227 10.38 -2.30 -7.31
C ARG A 227 9.01 -2.94 -7.17
N MET A 228 8.95 -4.20 -6.75
CA MET A 228 7.72 -4.91 -6.43
C MET A 228 7.67 -5.21 -4.94
N VAL A 229 6.48 -5.14 -4.34
CA VAL A 229 6.31 -5.50 -2.92
C VAL A 229 5.08 -6.36 -2.70
N PHE A 230 5.19 -7.25 -1.72
CA PHE A 230 4.08 -8.06 -1.27
C PHE A 230 3.05 -7.19 -0.55
N ALA A 231 1.79 -7.45 -0.84
CA ALA A 231 0.64 -6.77 -0.25
C ALA A 231 -0.57 -7.70 -0.28
N THR A 232 -1.41 -7.59 0.72
CA THR A 232 -2.61 -8.44 0.87
C THR A 232 -3.87 -7.71 0.42
N ASP A 233 -4.07 -6.46 0.85
CA ASP A 233 -5.23 -5.63 0.52
C ASP A 233 -6.57 -6.39 0.69
N GLY A 234 -6.69 -7.09 1.83
CA GLY A 234 -7.86 -7.88 2.23
C GLY A 234 -7.81 -9.37 1.90
N PRO A 235 -7.64 -9.85 0.65
CA PRO A 235 -7.67 -11.28 0.36
C PRO A 235 -6.30 -11.95 0.52
N TRP A 236 -5.88 -12.23 1.76
CA TRP A 236 -4.58 -12.79 2.13
C TRP A 236 -4.18 -14.05 1.34
N ALA A 237 -5.08 -15.03 1.27
CA ALA A 237 -4.83 -16.27 0.52
C ALA A 237 -4.60 -16.03 -0.97
N SER A 238 -5.27 -15.04 -1.56
CA SER A 238 -5.10 -14.63 -2.93
C SER A 238 -3.70 -14.05 -3.18
N ALA A 239 -3.26 -13.12 -2.33
CA ALA A 239 -1.94 -12.51 -2.45
C ALA A 239 -0.81 -13.56 -2.34
N ILE A 240 -0.94 -14.50 -1.37
CA ILE A 240 -0.03 -15.64 -1.23
C ILE A 240 -0.04 -16.51 -2.48
N GLY A 241 -1.24 -16.82 -2.99
CA GLY A 241 -1.41 -17.63 -4.21
C GLY A 241 -0.74 -17.01 -5.42
N LYS A 242 -0.83 -15.69 -5.59
CA LYS A 242 -0.16 -14.95 -6.68
C LYS A 242 1.35 -15.15 -6.64
N ILE A 243 2.00 -14.92 -5.50
CA ILE A 243 3.46 -15.02 -5.40
C ILE A 243 3.95 -16.48 -5.51
N LEU A 244 3.22 -17.44 -4.92
CA LEU A 244 3.55 -18.85 -5.02
C LEU A 244 3.37 -19.39 -6.44
N GLY A 245 2.39 -18.89 -7.18
CA GLY A 245 2.06 -19.29 -8.53
C GLY A 245 2.90 -18.61 -9.62
N ALA A 246 3.52 -17.47 -9.33
CA ALA A 246 4.32 -16.72 -10.28
C ALA A 246 5.56 -17.52 -10.76
N ASP A 247 5.83 -17.47 -12.06
CA ASP A 247 6.99 -18.11 -12.70
C ASP A 247 8.17 -17.14 -12.77
N ILE A 248 8.68 -16.78 -11.61
CA ILE A 248 9.86 -15.95 -11.41
C ILE A 248 10.86 -16.68 -10.50
N SER A 249 12.10 -16.19 -10.44
CA SER A 249 13.15 -16.81 -9.61
C SER A 249 12.77 -16.80 -8.12
N VAL A 250 13.32 -17.74 -7.35
CA VAL A 250 13.13 -17.79 -5.89
C VAL A 250 13.67 -16.50 -5.23
N GLU A 251 14.79 -15.99 -5.73
CA GLU A 251 15.38 -14.76 -5.21
C GLU A 251 14.51 -13.52 -5.48
N ASP A 252 13.87 -13.45 -6.65
CA ASP A 252 12.89 -12.38 -6.92
C ASP A 252 11.70 -12.46 -5.97
N LYS A 253 11.17 -13.68 -5.72
CA LYS A 253 10.10 -13.89 -4.74
C LYS A 253 10.51 -13.42 -3.34
N LYS A 254 11.71 -13.77 -2.89
CA LYS A 254 12.23 -13.32 -1.58
C LYS A 254 12.38 -11.81 -1.51
N THR A 255 12.87 -11.18 -2.58
CA THR A 255 12.99 -9.72 -2.66
C THR A 255 11.64 -9.04 -2.52
N ILE A 256 10.62 -9.53 -3.24
CA ILE A 256 9.24 -9.00 -3.17
C ILE A 256 8.66 -9.20 -1.76
N LEU A 257 8.81 -10.39 -1.17
CA LEU A 257 8.32 -10.73 0.17
C LEU A 257 8.98 -9.90 1.27
N ALA A 258 10.29 -9.67 1.18
CA ALA A 258 11.03 -8.87 2.16
C ALA A 258 10.67 -7.37 2.13
N GLY A 259 9.88 -6.91 1.15
CA GLY A 259 9.46 -5.52 1.03
C GLY A 259 10.31 -4.67 0.08
N GLY A 260 11.22 -5.28 -0.69
CA GLY A 260 11.99 -4.59 -1.71
C GLY A 260 12.68 -3.31 -1.19
N ARG A 261 12.55 -2.24 -1.95
CA ARG A 261 13.11 -0.92 -1.59
C ARG A 261 12.46 -0.25 -0.39
N LEU A 262 11.31 -0.74 0.07
CA LEU A 262 10.54 -0.09 1.14
C LEU A 262 11.01 -0.51 2.55
N LEU A 263 11.76 -1.60 2.69
CA LEU A 263 12.19 -2.12 4.00
C LEU A 263 12.85 -1.06 4.88
N LYS A 264 13.66 -0.17 4.28
CA LYS A 264 14.33 0.95 4.96
C LYS A 264 13.41 1.86 5.77
N PHE A 265 12.12 1.96 5.39
CA PHE A 265 11.15 2.83 6.08
C PHE A 265 10.65 2.22 7.39
N LEU A 266 10.69 0.88 7.52
CA LEU A 266 10.33 0.18 8.77
C LEU A 266 11.49 0.14 9.78
N GLU A 267 12.73 0.17 9.31
CA GLU A 267 13.92 0.10 10.18
C GLU A 267 14.08 1.37 11.04
N ARG A 268 13.48 2.49 10.63
CA ARG A 268 13.54 3.77 11.35
C ARG A 268 12.72 3.82 12.63
N THR A 269 11.73 2.96 12.79
CA THR A 269 10.83 2.92 13.95
C THR A 269 11.41 2.13 15.13
N GLY A 270 12.57 1.53 14.97
CA GLY A 270 13.32 0.81 16.01
C GLY A 270 14.03 1.75 16.99
N LYS A 271 13.26 2.64 17.69
CA LYS A 271 13.71 3.33 18.89
C LYS A 271 13.10 2.69 20.13
#